data_0c4134db75dc0f00ebdb905ebf4ec1d1
#
_entry.id   0c4134db75dc0f00ebdb905ebf4ec1d1
#
_cell.length_a   1.000
_cell.length_b   1.000
_cell.length_c   1.000
_cell.angle_alpha   90.00
_cell.angle_beta   90.00
_cell.angle_gamma   90.00
#
_symmetry.space_group_name_H-M   'P 1'
#
loop_
_entity.id
_entity.type
_entity.pdbx_description
1 polymer ?
#
loop_
_entity_poly.entity_id
_entity_poly.type
_entity_poly.pdbx_seq_one_letter_code
_entity_poly.pdbx_strand_id
1 'polypeptide(L)'
;AASDVYKRQYKNSYIKEISMKTETIAAIASAMTNSGIGIIRISGEDAFDVIDKIYRSQKGNKLLSQCKSHTIHYGHIYDEDEIIDEVMVLLMRAPNSYTREDTVEIDCHGGTLVMRRILEVVLKNGARPAEPGEFTKRAFLNGRIDLSQAESVMDVISSKNDFALKSSMQQLNGALTGKIKEIRGKIIHEIAFIESALDDPEHISIDGYGENLLIICLLYTSDAADDRI
;
A
#
# COMPACT_ATOMS: atom_id res chain seq x y z
N ALA A 1 15.99 -32.39 -0.79
CA ALA A 1 16.65 -32.06 0.49
C ALA A 1 17.65 -30.92 0.37
N ALA A 2 18.55 -30.86 -0.65
CA ALA A 2 19.53 -29.77 -0.82
C ALA A 2 18.88 -28.46 -1.30
N SER A 3 17.83 -28.53 -2.13
CA SER A 3 17.08 -27.37 -2.66
C SER A 3 16.32 -26.60 -1.58
N ASP A 4 15.82 -27.27 -0.55
CA ASP A 4 15.01 -26.63 0.51
C ASP A 4 15.88 -25.92 1.56
N VAL A 5 17.10 -26.36 1.78
CA VAL A 5 18.08 -25.69 2.64
C VAL A 5 18.56 -24.40 1.98
N TYR A 6 18.82 -24.40 0.67
CA TYR A 6 19.21 -23.23 -0.10
C TYR A 6 18.10 -22.17 -0.14
N LYS A 7 16.85 -22.59 -0.38
CA LYS A 7 15.69 -21.67 -0.38
C LYS A 7 15.41 -21.05 1.00
N ARG A 8 15.63 -21.79 2.09
CA ARG A 8 15.49 -21.26 3.47
C ARG A 8 16.62 -20.29 3.83
N GLN A 9 17.85 -20.56 3.38
CA GLN A 9 19.00 -19.72 3.70
C GLN A 9 18.95 -18.38 2.95
N TYR A 10 18.53 -18.37 1.69
CA TYR A 10 18.31 -17.14 0.92
C TYR A 10 17.08 -16.35 1.44
N LYS A 11 15.99 -17.04 1.77
CA LYS A 11 14.80 -16.37 2.32
C LYS A 11 15.07 -15.70 3.68
N ASN A 12 15.89 -16.31 4.52
CA ASN A 12 16.24 -15.76 5.83
C ASN A 12 17.31 -14.65 5.76
N SER A 13 18.25 -14.66 4.81
CA SER A 13 19.21 -13.56 4.66
C SER A 13 18.55 -12.32 4.04
N TYR A 14 17.71 -12.47 3.02
CA TYR A 14 16.95 -11.35 2.45
C TYR A 14 15.93 -10.75 3.43
N ILE A 15 15.28 -11.57 4.27
CA ILE A 15 14.33 -11.09 5.28
C ILE A 15 15.06 -10.41 6.46
N LYS A 16 16.30 -10.78 6.76
CA LYS A 16 17.10 -10.12 7.81
C LYS A 16 17.70 -8.78 7.38
N GLU A 17 17.97 -8.56 6.09
CA GLU A 17 18.45 -7.27 5.57
C GLU A 17 17.33 -6.25 5.36
N ILE A 18 16.07 -6.67 5.28
CA ILE A 18 14.90 -5.77 5.12
C ILE A 18 14.33 -5.31 6.47
N SER A 19 14.83 -5.82 7.60
CA SER A 19 14.55 -5.25 8.92
C SER A 19 15.49 -4.06 9.24
N MET A 20 15.71 -3.16 8.29
CA MET A 20 16.07 -1.79 8.64
C MET A 20 14.82 -1.16 9.23
N LYS A 21 14.90 -0.69 10.49
CA LYS A 21 13.89 0.21 11.08
C LYS A 21 13.55 1.24 10.03
N THR A 22 12.36 1.14 9.45
CA THR A 22 11.93 2.14 8.47
C THR A 22 11.67 3.40 9.26
N GLU A 23 12.46 4.44 9.00
CA GLU A 23 12.27 5.76 9.62
C GLU A 23 10.81 6.20 9.49
N THR A 24 10.27 6.74 10.55
CA THR A 24 8.91 7.30 10.52
C THR A 24 8.88 8.53 9.63
N ILE A 25 7.96 8.55 8.67
CA ILE A 25 7.81 9.62 7.68
C ILE A 25 6.54 10.42 7.91
N ALA A 26 6.57 11.69 7.49
CA ALA A 26 5.39 12.54 7.50
C ALA A 26 5.32 13.43 6.26
N ALA A 27 4.10 13.73 5.82
CA ALA A 27 3.83 14.71 4.77
C ALA A 27 2.42 15.29 4.89
N ILE A 28 2.20 16.45 4.26
CA ILE A 28 0.87 16.97 3.98
C ILE A 28 0.27 16.11 2.87
N ALA A 29 -0.85 15.46 3.16
CA ALA A 29 -1.53 14.52 2.26
C ALA A 29 -2.65 15.18 1.45
N SER A 30 -3.11 16.36 1.82
CA SER A 30 -4.08 17.18 1.08
C SER A 30 -3.39 18.20 0.17
N ALA A 31 -4.15 18.84 -0.71
CA ALA A 31 -3.62 19.92 -1.54
C ALA A 31 -3.15 21.11 -0.69
N MET A 32 -2.03 21.74 -1.10
CA MET A 32 -1.45 22.94 -0.46
C MET A 32 -2.18 24.21 -0.89
N THR A 33 -3.49 24.25 -0.68
CA THR A 33 -4.34 25.41 -0.97
C THR A 33 -5.19 25.72 0.25
N ASN A 34 -5.67 26.95 0.39
CA ASN A 34 -6.60 27.29 1.46
C ASN A 34 -7.91 26.51 1.26
N SER A 35 -8.21 25.63 2.19
CA SER A 35 -9.39 24.74 2.22
C SER A 35 -9.95 24.65 3.62
N GLY A 36 -11.12 24.05 3.80
CA GLY A 36 -11.71 23.85 5.13
C GLY A 36 -10.90 22.85 5.98
N ILE A 37 -10.27 21.85 5.36
CA ILE A 37 -9.53 20.77 6.03
C ILE A 37 -8.20 20.54 5.32
N GLY A 38 -7.14 20.37 6.12
CA GLY A 38 -5.83 19.90 5.72
C GLY A 38 -5.51 18.59 6.44
N ILE A 39 -4.78 17.69 5.80
CA ILE A 39 -4.41 16.39 6.36
C ILE A 39 -2.90 16.26 6.37
N ILE A 40 -2.34 15.96 7.56
CA ILE A 40 -0.94 15.55 7.71
C ILE A 40 -0.94 14.06 8.04
N ARG A 41 -0.21 13.26 7.26
CA ARG A 41 -0.07 11.83 7.48
C ARG A 41 1.31 11.49 8.00
N ILE A 42 1.35 10.64 9.03
CA ILE A 42 2.56 10.08 9.64
C ILE A 42 2.49 8.56 9.47
N SER A 43 3.58 7.91 9.06
CA SER A 43 3.65 6.44 8.91
C SER A 43 5.00 5.93 9.33
N GLY A 44 5.03 4.85 10.13
CA GLY A 44 6.23 4.20 10.62
C GLY A 44 6.07 3.70 12.06
N GLU A 45 7.10 3.00 12.56
CA GLU A 45 7.09 2.37 13.88
C GLU A 45 6.87 3.38 15.03
N ASP A 46 7.43 4.60 14.90
CA ASP A 46 7.35 5.64 15.93
C ASP A 46 6.18 6.62 15.71
N ALA A 47 5.23 6.33 14.79
CA ALA A 47 4.12 7.25 14.47
C ALA A 47 3.28 7.64 15.68
N PHE A 48 3.03 6.69 16.59
CA PHE A 48 2.29 6.96 17.84
C PHE A 48 3.12 7.72 18.87
N ASP A 49 4.43 7.47 18.93
CA ASP A 49 5.32 8.19 19.85
C ASP A 49 5.47 9.66 19.43
N VAL A 50 5.48 9.92 18.12
CA VAL A 50 5.51 11.29 17.58
C VAL A 50 4.24 12.05 17.95
N ILE A 51 3.05 11.45 17.71
CA ILE A 51 1.78 12.15 17.98
C ILE A 51 1.55 12.38 19.48
N ASP A 52 1.95 11.42 20.34
CA ASP A 52 1.78 11.55 21.79
C ASP A 52 2.57 12.72 22.40
N LYS A 53 3.67 13.14 21.75
CA LYS A 53 4.48 14.29 22.22
C LYS A 53 3.80 15.64 21.94
N ILE A 54 3.00 15.71 20.88
CA ILE A 54 2.47 16.98 20.36
C ILE A 54 0.96 17.15 20.54
N TYR A 55 0.25 16.05 20.81
CA TYR A 55 -1.22 16.07 20.95
C TYR A 55 -1.66 16.14 22.41
N ARG A 56 -2.66 16.98 22.70
CA ARG A 56 -3.34 17.03 24.01
C ARG A 56 -4.86 16.98 23.81
N SER A 57 -5.51 16.06 24.52
CA SER A 57 -6.96 15.93 24.52
C SER A 57 -7.60 17.02 25.40
N GLN A 58 -8.79 17.47 25.04
CA GLN A 58 -9.57 18.42 25.88
C GLN A 58 -9.89 17.91 27.30
N LYS A 59 -9.96 16.58 27.48
CA LYS A 59 -10.37 15.94 28.75
C LYS A 59 -9.21 15.42 29.59
N GLY A 60 -7.97 15.80 29.31
CA GLY A 60 -6.79 15.38 30.07
C GLY A 60 -5.74 14.64 29.21
N ASN A 61 -4.64 14.22 29.83
CA ASN A 61 -3.51 13.58 29.17
C ASN A 61 -3.84 12.13 28.76
N LYS A 62 -4.54 11.98 27.63
CA LYS A 62 -4.79 10.69 27.03
C LYS A 62 -3.72 10.39 25.98
N LEU A 63 -2.89 9.36 26.20
CA LEU A 63 -1.93 8.89 25.21
C LEU A 63 -2.68 8.17 24.08
N LEU A 64 -2.44 8.60 22.85
CA LEU A 64 -3.04 8.00 21.65
C LEU A 64 -2.44 6.62 21.34
N SER A 65 -1.18 6.39 21.74
CA SER A 65 -0.53 5.09 21.68
C SER A 65 -1.24 3.99 22.46
N GLN A 66 -2.06 4.34 23.48
CA GLN A 66 -2.86 3.38 24.25
C GLN A 66 -4.28 3.19 23.69
N CYS A 67 -4.65 3.93 22.65
CA CYS A 67 -5.98 3.86 22.08
C CYS A 67 -6.11 2.72 21.06
N LYS A 68 -7.35 2.30 20.80
CA LYS A 68 -7.65 1.28 19.79
C LYS A 68 -7.41 1.82 18.38
N SER A 69 -7.07 0.91 17.46
CA SER A 69 -7.00 1.21 16.04
C SER A 69 -8.37 1.62 15.49
N HIS A 70 -8.38 2.41 14.41
CA HIS A 70 -9.58 2.91 13.72
C HIS A 70 -10.49 3.73 14.64
N THR A 71 -9.87 4.60 15.45
CA THR A 71 -10.56 5.56 16.30
C THR A 71 -10.15 6.99 15.96
N ILE A 72 -11.06 7.93 16.21
CA ILE A 72 -10.86 9.35 15.99
C ILE A 72 -10.84 10.05 17.34
N HIS A 73 -9.90 10.96 17.52
CA HIS A 73 -9.69 11.70 18.76
C HIS A 73 -9.65 13.19 18.48
N TYR A 74 -10.48 13.93 19.20
CA TYR A 74 -10.57 15.37 19.13
C TYR A 74 -9.69 16.03 20.19
N GLY A 75 -8.90 17.03 19.80
CA GLY A 75 -7.98 17.73 20.68
C GLY A 75 -7.19 18.81 19.96
N HIS A 76 -6.00 19.10 20.45
CA HIS A 76 -5.15 20.19 19.96
C HIS A 76 -3.72 19.69 19.68
N ILE A 77 -3.08 20.28 18.70
CA ILE A 77 -1.63 20.15 18.46
C ILE A 77 -0.91 21.31 19.11
N TYR A 78 0.18 20.99 19.80
CA TYR A 78 1.04 21.92 20.50
C TYR A 78 2.46 21.92 19.94
N ASP A 79 3.07 23.10 19.90
CA ASP A 79 4.52 23.26 19.85
C ASP A 79 4.95 23.77 21.23
N GLU A 80 5.55 22.87 22.02
CA GLU A 80 5.82 23.09 23.45
C GLU A 80 4.53 23.44 24.23
N ASP A 81 4.30 24.72 24.56
CA ASP A 81 3.12 25.19 25.26
C ASP A 81 2.16 26.04 24.40
N GLU A 82 2.52 26.29 23.14
CA GLU A 82 1.69 27.05 22.20
C GLU A 82 0.71 26.12 21.47
N ILE A 83 -0.58 26.43 21.49
CA ILE A 83 -1.59 25.75 20.66
C ILE A 83 -1.41 26.20 19.22
N ILE A 84 -1.19 25.25 18.31
CA ILE A 84 -1.13 25.52 16.88
C ILE A 84 -2.51 25.45 16.26
N ASP A 85 -3.25 24.37 16.55
CA ASP A 85 -4.57 24.16 15.96
C ASP A 85 -5.41 23.16 16.77
N GLU A 86 -6.71 23.21 16.56
CA GLU A 86 -7.69 22.24 17.01
C GLU A 86 -7.88 21.19 15.90
N VAL A 87 -7.77 19.91 16.26
CA VAL A 87 -7.62 18.82 15.27
C VAL A 87 -8.46 17.60 15.61
N MET A 88 -8.71 16.78 14.60
CA MET A 88 -9.09 15.38 14.74
C MET A 88 -7.91 14.50 14.38
N VAL A 89 -7.59 13.51 15.20
CA VAL A 89 -6.51 12.58 14.98
C VAL A 89 -7.07 11.18 14.77
N LEU A 90 -6.78 10.60 13.60
CA LEU A 90 -7.17 9.24 13.21
C LEU A 90 -6.01 8.29 13.44
N LEU A 91 -6.29 7.14 14.05
CA LEU A 91 -5.30 6.13 14.41
C LEU A 91 -5.51 4.84 13.62
N MET A 92 -4.47 4.36 12.95
CA MET A 92 -4.47 3.11 12.21
C MET A 92 -3.23 2.28 12.57
N ARG A 93 -3.43 1.13 13.22
CA ARG A 93 -2.33 0.25 13.60
C ARG A 93 -2.01 -0.75 12.51
N ALA A 94 -0.74 -1.07 12.40
CA ALA A 94 -0.25 -2.15 11.56
C ALA A 94 -0.98 -3.49 11.88
N PRO A 95 -1.28 -4.32 10.87
CA PRO A 95 -1.09 -4.10 9.43
C PRO A 95 -2.29 -3.42 8.75
N ASN A 96 -3.27 -2.93 9.51
CA ASN A 96 -4.54 -2.40 9.00
C ASN A 96 -4.45 -0.89 8.73
N SER A 97 -3.54 -0.49 7.83
CA SER A 97 -3.32 0.89 7.39
C SER A 97 -2.99 0.95 5.89
N TYR A 98 -2.85 2.15 5.34
CA TYR A 98 -2.49 2.32 3.94
C TYR A 98 -1.12 1.74 3.61
N THR A 99 -0.13 1.95 4.47
CA THR A 99 1.25 1.48 4.31
C THR A 99 1.51 0.11 4.94
N ARG A 100 0.55 -0.47 5.67
CA ARG A 100 0.72 -1.59 6.61
C ARG A 100 1.65 -1.31 7.78
N GLU A 101 2.01 -0.05 7.99
CA GLU A 101 2.73 0.42 9.17
C GLU A 101 1.75 1.09 10.15
N ASP A 102 2.19 1.40 11.36
CA ASP A 102 1.45 2.29 12.23
C ASP A 102 1.31 3.65 11.55
N THR A 103 0.06 4.13 11.44
CA THR A 103 -0.26 5.35 10.70
C THR A 103 -1.15 6.25 11.54
N VAL A 104 -0.83 7.54 11.53
CA VAL A 104 -1.62 8.59 12.15
C VAL A 104 -1.96 9.64 11.10
N GLU A 105 -3.21 10.07 11.04
CA GLU A 105 -3.64 11.21 10.25
C GLU A 105 -4.14 12.31 11.18
N ILE A 106 -3.66 13.52 10.95
CA ILE A 106 -4.04 14.73 11.67
C ILE A 106 -4.87 15.58 10.73
N ASP A 107 -6.17 15.63 10.96
CA ASP A 107 -7.09 16.53 10.25
C ASP A 107 -7.13 17.86 10.98
N CYS A 108 -6.58 18.89 10.36
CA CYS A 108 -6.44 20.24 10.86
C CYS A 108 -7.19 21.25 9.97
N HIS A 109 -7.22 22.52 10.35
CA HIS A 109 -7.69 23.56 9.44
C HIS A 109 -6.78 23.65 8.21
N GLY A 110 -7.39 23.76 7.02
CA GLY A 110 -6.72 23.70 5.72
C GLY A 110 -5.97 24.97 5.30
N GLY A 111 -5.55 25.79 6.25
CA GLY A 111 -4.69 26.94 5.99
C GLY A 111 -3.25 26.49 5.72
N THR A 112 -2.60 27.02 4.66
CA THR A 112 -1.25 26.60 4.28
C THR A 112 -0.22 26.82 5.40
N LEU A 113 -0.39 27.88 6.20
CA LEU A 113 0.47 28.19 7.35
C LEU A 113 0.28 27.17 8.46
N VAL A 114 -0.97 26.83 8.79
CA VAL A 114 -1.30 25.86 9.84
C VAL A 114 -0.73 24.49 9.50
N MET A 115 -0.97 24.00 8.27
CA MET A 115 -0.46 22.70 7.81
C MET A 115 1.07 22.64 7.87
N ARG A 116 1.77 23.74 7.48
CA ARG A 116 3.23 23.78 7.57
C ARG A 116 3.71 23.73 9.02
N ARG A 117 3.13 24.53 9.91
CA ARG A 117 3.49 24.52 11.34
C ARG A 117 3.29 23.16 11.98
N ILE A 118 2.17 22.50 11.70
CA ILE A 118 1.93 21.13 12.23
C ILE A 118 2.96 20.16 11.67
N LEU A 119 3.25 20.19 10.36
CA LEU A 119 4.27 19.33 9.77
C LEU A 119 5.66 19.59 10.41
N GLU A 120 6.06 20.84 10.59
CA GLU A 120 7.33 21.21 11.24
C GLU A 120 7.45 20.63 12.65
N VAL A 121 6.37 20.69 13.44
CA VAL A 121 6.36 20.11 14.79
C VAL A 121 6.41 18.58 14.76
N VAL A 122 5.72 17.94 13.84
CA VAL A 122 5.80 16.49 13.62
C VAL A 122 7.25 16.07 13.28
N LEU A 123 7.92 16.81 12.40
CA LEU A 123 9.31 16.54 12.02
C LEU A 123 10.29 16.78 13.19
N LYS A 124 10.10 17.86 13.94
CA LYS A 124 10.90 18.18 15.16
C LYS A 124 10.81 17.06 16.22
N ASN A 125 9.70 16.31 16.24
CA ASN A 125 9.44 15.27 17.23
C ASN A 125 9.80 13.83 16.80
N GLY A 126 10.45 13.64 15.64
CA GLY A 126 11.08 12.38 15.28
C GLY A 126 10.64 11.76 13.95
N ALA A 127 9.75 12.39 13.20
CA ALA A 127 9.50 12.00 11.83
C ALA A 127 10.48 12.70 10.87
N ARG A 128 10.72 12.12 9.68
CA ARG A 128 11.34 12.82 8.56
C ARG A 128 10.34 13.15 7.47
N PRO A 129 10.65 14.11 6.59
CA PRO A 129 9.81 14.36 5.42
C PRO A 129 9.71 13.11 4.53
N ALA A 130 8.50 12.78 4.08
CA ALA A 130 8.30 11.74 3.09
C ALA A 130 8.77 12.18 1.72
N GLU A 131 9.37 11.27 0.96
CA GLU A 131 9.66 11.45 -0.47
C GLU A 131 8.35 11.41 -1.30
N PRO A 132 8.32 12.01 -2.49
CA PRO A 132 7.18 11.88 -3.39
C PRO A 132 6.84 10.40 -3.65
N GLY A 133 5.57 10.02 -3.42
CA GLY A 133 5.11 8.65 -3.61
C GLY A 133 5.55 7.65 -2.53
N GLU A 134 6.25 8.06 -1.46
CA GLU A 134 6.82 7.14 -0.48
C GLU A 134 5.76 6.31 0.26
N PHE A 135 4.60 6.85 0.59
CA PHE A 135 3.53 6.07 1.21
C PHE A 135 3.06 4.91 0.32
N THR A 136 2.91 5.16 -1.00
CA THR A 136 2.52 4.12 -1.97
C THR A 136 3.65 3.09 -2.17
N LYS A 137 4.92 3.56 -2.21
CA LYS A 137 6.09 2.69 -2.25
C LYS A 137 6.14 1.75 -1.04
N ARG A 138 5.86 2.25 0.17
CA ARG A 138 5.77 1.42 1.39
C ARG A 138 4.60 0.44 1.35
N ALA A 139 3.44 0.85 0.86
CA ALA A 139 2.30 -0.04 0.66
C ALA A 139 2.65 -1.21 -0.28
N PHE A 140 3.43 -0.96 -1.32
CA PHE A 140 3.95 -1.99 -2.22
C PHE A 140 5.00 -2.88 -1.53
N LEU A 141 6.01 -2.31 -0.89
CA LEU A 141 7.06 -3.07 -0.20
C LEU A 141 6.51 -3.95 0.92
N ASN A 142 5.51 -3.47 1.65
CA ASN A 142 4.82 -4.21 2.70
C ASN A 142 3.75 -5.18 2.16
N GLY A 143 3.64 -5.34 0.84
CA GLY A 143 2.77 -6.32 0.19
C GLY A 143 1.26 -6.04 0.32
N ARG A 144 0.87 -4.77 0.53
CA ARG A 144 -0.54 -4.37 0.50
C ARG A 144 -1.07 -4.30 -0.93
N ILE A 145 -0.28 -3.74 -1.82
CA ILE A 145 -0.58 -3.58 -3.24
C ILE A 145 0.57 -4.15 -4.07
N ASP A 146 0.29 -4.55 -5.29
CA ASP A 146 1.31 -4.93 -6.27
C ASP A 146 1.80 -3.71 -7.08
N LEU A 147 2.78 -3.94 -7.96
CA LEU A 147 3.38 -2.85 -8.75
C LEU A 147 2.36 -2.18 -9.67
N SER A 148 1.50 -2.95 -10.35
CA SER A 148 0.50 -2.41 -11.25
C SER A 148 -0.56 -1.57 -10.51
N GLN A 149 -0.92 -1.99 -9.31
CA GLN A 149 -1.79 -1.24 -8.42
C GLN A 149 -1.12 0.05 -7.92
N ALA A 150 0.18 0.01 -7.60
CA ALA A 150 0.93 1.19 -7.18
C ALA A 150 1.02 2.25 -8.29
N GLU A 151 1.23 1.83 -9.52
CA GLU A 151 1.23 2.72 -10.70
C GLU A 151 -0.16 3.35 -10.93
N SER A 152 -1.23 2.54 -10.79
CA SER A 152 -2.61 3.00 -11.00
C SER A 152 -3.10 4.05 -9.98
N VAL A 153 -2.45 4.18 -8.82
CA VAL A 153 -2.79 5.23 -7.83
C VAL A 153 -2.68 6.63 -8.45
N MET A 154 -1.60 6.90 -9.19
CA MET A 154 -1.43 8.20 -9.87
C MET A 154 -2.42 8.38 -11.00
N ASP A 155 -2.76 7.31 -11.72
CA ASP A 155 -3.74 7.37 -12.81
C ASP A 155 -5.13 7.69 -12.29
N VAL A 156 -5.53 7.14 -11.14
CA VAL A 156 -6.79 7.49 -10.47
C VAL A 156 -6.80 8.98 -10.10
N ILE A 157 -5.71 9.49 -9.50
CA ILE A 157 -5.61 10.89 -9.06
C ILE A 157 -5.63 11.86 -10.26
N SER A 158 -5.01 11.48 -11.38
CA SER A 158 -4.87 12.33 -12.56
C SER A 158 -6.00 12.16 -13.60
N SER A 159 -6.93 11.24 -13.37
CA SER A 159 -8.05 10.95 -14.29
C SER A 159 -8.89 12.20 -14.57
N LYS A 160 -9.13 12.47 -15.87
CA LYS A 160 -9.89 13.65 -16.32
C LYS A 160 -11.27 13.34 -16.83
N ASN A 161 -11.63 12.05 -16.96
CA ASN A 161 -12.94 11.60 -17.43
C ASN A 161 -13.31 10.26 -16.78
N ASP A 162 -14.60 9.91 -16.84
CA ASP A 162 -15.14 8.72 -16.20
C ASP A 162 -14.57 7.42 -16.76
N PHE A 163 -14.22 7.37 -18.04
CA PHE A 163 -13.63 6.18 -18.64
C PHE A 163 -12.22 5.92 -18.08
N ALA A 164 -11.36 6.95 -18.04
CA ALA A 164 -10.03 6.85 -17.47
C ALA A 164 -10.10 6.45 -15.99
N LEU A 165 -10.99 7.10 -15.21
CA LEU A 165 -11.20 6.76 -13.81
C LEU A 165 -11.62 5.30 -13.63
N LYS A 166 -12.58 4.82 -14.42
CA LYS A 166 -13.06 3.43 -14.34
C LYS A 166 -11.95 2.43 -14.67
N SER A 167 -11.17 2.70 -15.72
CA SER A 167 -10.01 1.85 -16.09
C SER A 167 -8.96 1.79 -14.98
N SER A 168 -8.53 2.97 -14.47
CA SER A 168 -7.56 3.05 -13.39
C SER A 168 -8.06 2.38 -12.10
N MET A 169 -9.35 2.50 -11.79
CA MET A 169 -9.96 1.81 -10.64
C MET A 169 -9.99 0.29 -10.80
N GLN A 170 -10.23 -0.22 -12.01
CA GLN A 170 -10.14 -1.67 -12.28
C GLN A 170 -8.72 -2.19 -12.06
N GLN A 171 -7.71 -1.45 -12.53
CA GLN A 171 -6.30 -1.79 -12.32
C GLN A 171 -5.93 -1.71 -10.84
N LEU A 172 -6.34 -0.66 -10.13
CA LEU A 172 -6.14 -0.52 -8.68
C LEU A 172 -6.77 -1.66 -7.88
N ASN A 173 -7.90 -2.19 -8.34
CA ASN A 173 -8.57 -3.36 -7.75
C ASN A 173 -7.91 -4.71 -8.13
N GLY A 174 -6.80 -4.69 -8.88
CA GLY A 174 -6.00 -5.88 -9.18
C GLY A 174 -6.51 -6.71 -10.37
N ALA A 175 -7.23 -6.11 -11.31
CA ALA A 175 -7.74 -6.82 -12.49
C ALA A 175 -6.62 -7.48 -13.30
N LEU A 176 -5.48 -6.79 -13.51
CA LEU A 176 -4.31 -7.33 -14.18
C LEU A 176 -3.71 -8.52 -13.43
N THR A 177 -3.53 -8.38 -12.13
CA THR A 177 -3.01 -9.46 -11.27
C THR A 177 -3.93 -10.67 -11.26
N GLY A 178 -5.25 -10.46 -11.30
CA GLY A 178 -6.25 -11.52 -11.43
C GLY A 178 -6.07 -12.31 -12.73
N LYS A 179 -5.97 -11.62 -13.87
CA LYS A 179 -5.72 -12.24 -15.19
C LYS A 179 -4.40 -13.01 -15.22
N ILE A 180 -3.32 -12.44 -14.69
CA ILE A 180 -2.00 -13.12 -14.62
C ILE A 180 -2.08 -14.39 -13.76
N LYS A 181 -2.76 -14.36 -12.61
CA LYS A 181 -2.94 -15.54 -11.77
C LYS A 181 -3.75 -16.62 -12.45
N GLU A 182 -4.78 -16.27 -13.19
CA GLU A 182 -5.58 -17.21 -13.98
C GLU A 182 -4.73 -17.89 -15.05
N ILE A 183 -3.99 -17.10 -15.86
CA ILE A 183 -3.08 -17.63 -16.90
C ILE A 183 -2.04 -18.56 -16.28
N ARG A 184 -1.40 -18.11 -15.20
CA ARG A 184 -0.43 -18.93 -14.47
C ARG A 184 -1.03 -20.24 -13.98
N GLY A 185 -2.25 -20.22 -13.47
CA GLY A 185 -2.97 -21.43 -13.04
C GLY A 185 -3.17 -22.41 -14.18
N LYS A 186 -3.60 -21.91 -15.34
CA LYS A 186 -3.78 -22.74 -16.55
C LYS A 186 -2.44 -23.34 -17.03
N ILE A 187 -1.38 -22.54 -17.09
CA ILE A 187 -0.03 -23.04 -17.48
C ILE A 187 0.46 -24.14 -16.51
N ILE A 188 0.29 -23.96 -15.21
CA ILE A 188 0.67 -24.97 -14.21
C ILE A 188 -0.14 -26.26 -14.41
N HIS A 189 -1.45 -26.13 -14.70
CA HIS A 189 -2.29 -27.29 -14.98
C HIS A 189 -1.82 -28.06 -16.21
N GLU A 190 -1.45 -27.36 -17.29
CA GLU A 190 -0.95 -27.97 -18.50
C GLU A 190 0.42 -28.63 -18.29
N ILE A 191 1.30 -28.02 -17.50
CA ILE A 191 2.61 -28.63 -17.14
C ILE A 191 2.38 -29.92 -16.36
N ALA A 192 1.48 -29.91 -15.36
CA ALA A 192 1.17 -31.11 -14.59
C ALA A 192 0.55 -32.22 -15.44
N PHE A 193 -0.29 -31.87 -16.42
CA PHE A 193 -0.85 -32.83 -17.37
C PHE A 193 0.25 -33.47 -18.23
N ILE A 194 1.19 -32.67 -18.78
CA ILE A 194 2.32 -33.19 -19.57
C ILE A 194 3.20 -34.10 -18.72
N GLU A 195 3.53 -33.71 -17.49
CA GLU A 195 4.32 -34.52 -16.55
C GLU A 195 3.63 -35.86 -16.28
N SER A 196 2.31 -35.86 -16.03
CA SER A 196 1.53 -37.08 -15.82
C SER A 196 1.49 -37.97 -17.05
N ALA A 197 1.40 -37.41 -18.27
CA ALA A 197 1.40 -38.17 -19.49
C ALA A 197 2.77 -38.77 -19.82
N LEU A 198 3.87 -38.14 -19.42
CA LEU A 198 5.23 -38.66 -19.52
C LEU A 198 5.50 -39.80 -18.53
N ASP A 199 4.89 -39.71 -17.33
CA ASP A 199 5.04 -40.75 -16.29
C ASP A 199 4.19 -42.01 -16.59
N ASP A 200 3.02 -41.86 -17.23
CA ASP A 200 2.10 -42.93 -17.55
C ASP A 200 1.57 -42.84 -19.00
N PRO A 201 2.45 -43.05 -20.00
CA PRO A 201 2.10 -42.87 -21.43
C PRO A 201 1.14 -43.94 -21.96
N GLU A 202 0.93 -45.05 -21.22
CA GLU A 202 0.02 -46.13 -21.64
C GLU A 202 -1.44 -45.79 -21.35
N HIS A 203 -1.70 -44.92 -20.35
CA HIS A 203 -3.04 -44.55 -19.91
C HIS A 203 -3.44 -43.10 -20.19
N ILE A 204 -2.47 -42.23 -20.48
CA ILE A 204 -2.73 -40.80 -20.73
C ILE A 204 -2.28 -40.47 -22.17
N SER A 205 -3.27 -40.23 -23.06
CA SER A 205 -2.98 -39.82 -24.44
C SER A 205 -2.82 -38.29 -24.49
N ILE A 206 -1.78 -37.87 -25.24
CA ILE A 206 -1.54 -36.46 -25.58
C ILE A 206 -2.02 -36.12 -27.02
N ASP A 207 -2.79 -37.00 -27.67
CA ASP A 207 -3.32 -36.76 -29.01
C ASP A 207 -4.21 -35.51 -29.04
N GLY A 208 -3.93 -34.60 -29.97
CA GLY A 208 -4.66 -33.33 -30.08
C GLY A 208 -4.32 -32.29 -29.01
N TYR A 209 -3.43 -32.62 -28.06
CA TYR A 209 -3.07 -31.72 -26.95
C TYR A 209 -2.45 -30.40 -27.45
N GLY A 210 -1.58 -30.44 -28.47
CA GLY A 210 -0.94 -29.25 -29.04
C GLY A 210 -1.95 -28.25 -29.62
N GLU A 211 -3.04 -28.74 -30.23
CA GLU A 211 -4.12 -27.89 -30.78
C GLU A 211 -4.90 -27.21 -29.65
N ASN A 212 -5.21 -27.92 -28.58
CA ASN A 212 -5.87 -27.35 -27.40
C ASN A 212 -5.02 -26.28 -26.70
N LEU A 213 -3.72 -26.55 -26.56
CA LEU A 213 -2.78 -25.60 -25.98
C LEU A 213 -2.67 -24.32 -26.83
N LEU A 214 -2.65 -24.46 -28.17
CA LEU A 214 -2.64 -23.35 -29.11
C LEU A 214 -3.89 -22.47 -28.96
N ILE A 215 -5.08 -23.07 -28.81
CA ILE A 215 -6.34 -22.36 -28.59
C ILE A 215 -6.27 -21.54 -27.28
N ILE A 216 -5.77 -22.15 -26.20
CA ILE A 216 -5.59 -21.45 -24.92
C ILE A 216 -4.65 -20.25 -25.07
N CYS A 217 -3.51 -20.41 -25.75
CA CYS A 217 -2.57 -19.33 -26.01
C CYS A 217 -3.17 -18.21 -26.87
N LEU A 218 -3.94 -18.55 -27.91
CA LEU A 218 -4.56 -17.58 -28.81
C LEU A 218 -5.68 -16.77 -28.13
N LEU A 219 -6.47 -17.38 -27.26
CA LEU A 219 -7.52 -16.68 -26.50
C LEU A 219 -6.93 -15.54 -25.64
N TYR A 220 -5.74 -15.71 -25.09
CA TYR A 220 -5.08 -14.67 -24.31
C TYR A 220 -4.43 -13.57 -25.15
N THR A 221 -3.99 -13.86 -26.35
CA THR A 221 -3.42 -12.85 -27.26
C THR A 221 -4.50 -12.00 -27.94
N SER A 222 -5.66 -12.57 -28.26
CA SER A 222 -6.79 -11.84 -28.85
C SER A 222 -7.50 -10.93 -27.83
N ASP A 223 -7.71 -11.41 -26.59
CA ASP A 223 -8.35 -10.62 -25.52
C ASP A 223 -7.49 -9.39 -25.14
N ALA A 224 -6.14 -9.53 -25.18
CA ALA A 224 -5.21 -8.42 -24.97
C ALA A 224 -5.20 -7.38 -26.13
N ALA A 225 -5.69 -7.74 -27.33
CA ALA A 225 -5.81 -6.84 -28.47
C ALA A 225 -7.12 -6.03 -28.44
N ASP A 226 -8.22 -6.62 -27.93
CA ASP A 226 -9.53 -5.98 -27.82
C ASP A 226 -9.59 -4.94 -26.68
N ASP A 227 -8.80 -5.09 -25.63
CA ASP A 227 -8.68 -4.10 -24.53
C ASP A 227 -7.94 -2.79 -24.95
N ARG A 228 -7.48 -2.67 -26.22
CA ARG A 228 -6.81 -1.48 -26.77
C ARG A 228 -7.68 -0.54 -27.60
N ILE A 229 -8.98 -0.81 -27.71
CA ILE A 229 -9.90 0.05 -28.47
C ILE A 229 -10.77 0.89 -27.52
#